data_8ebfe4723d7ef689c8b1cc7932a2cfc3
#
_entry.id   8ebfe4723d7ef689c8b1cc7932a2cfc3
#
_cell.length_a   1.000
_cell.length_b   1.000
_cell.length_c   1.000
_cell.angle_alpha   90.00
_cell.angle_beta   90.00
_cell.angle_gamma   90.00
#
_symmetry.space_group_name_H-M   'P 1'
#
loop_
_entity.id
_entity.type
_entity.pdbx_description
1 polymer ?
#
loop_
_entity_poly.entity_id
_entity_poly.type
_entity_poly.pdbx_seq_one_letter_code
_entity_poly.pdbx_strand_id
1 'polypeptide(L)'
;MSALIVGEQSEQLGAPEAVEHLALRRRAAQAQLLSDELAFQQQLAASAAYQGLPRGAIHADLFRDNVMFEPADAAGSEPGGADRLSGFFDFYFAGVDTLAFDLGVCLNDWCIDLASGRLDEQRAAAFVAAYDAVRPLTSGELRLLPALMRAAALRFWISRLWDLHLPRDATLLKPHDPTHFERVLSARRESPWHYTRT
;
A
#
# COMPACT_ATOMS: atom_id res chain seq x y z
N MET A 1 -22.03 -25.53 2.64
CA MET A 1 -23.03 -25.47 3.74
C MET A 1 -22.85 -24.28 4.69
N SER A 2 -21.83 -23.42 4.59
CA SER A 2 -21.63 -22.28 5.53
C SER A 2 -22.30 -20.97 5.12
N ALA A 3 -22.73 -20.80 3.90
CA ALA A 3 -23.34 -19.53 3.42
C ALA A 3 -24.83 -19.39 3.78
N LEU A 4 -25.53 -20.48 4.04
CA LEU A 4 -26.95 -20.49 4.38
C LEU A 4 -27.22 -20.14 5.84
N ILE A 5 -26.27 -20.35 6.75
CA ILE A 5 -26.44 -20.07 8.19
C ILE A 5 -26.31 -18.56 8.51
N VAL A 6 -25.65 -17.79 7.63
CA VAL A 6 -25.43 -16.36 7.85
C VAL A 6 -26.66 -15.51 7.52
N GLY A 7 -27.54 -15.98 6.64
CA GLY A 7 -28.79 -15.29 6.28
C GLY A 7 -29.87 -15.36 7.37
N GLU A 8 -30.01 -16.51 8.03
CA GLU A 8 -31.11 -16.73 9.00
C GLU A 8 -30.91 -16.01 10.35
N GLN A 9 -29.67 -15.71 10.75
CA GLN A 9 -29.42 -15.00 12.02
C GLN A 9 -29.59 -13.47 11.92
N SER A 10 -29.49 -12.88 10.72
CA SER A 10 -29.66 -11.45 10.56
C SER A 10 -31.12 -11.00 10.49
N GLU A 11 -32.06 -11.90 10.17
CA GLU A 11 -33.51 -11.59 10.17
C GLU A 11 -34.13 -11.56 11.56
N GLN A 12 -33.46 -12.09 12.59
CA GLN A 12 -33.96 -12.14 13.97
C GLN A 12 -33.52 -10.99 14.87
N LEU A 13 -32.52 -10.16 14.40
CA LEU A 13 -31.99 -9.05 15.18
C LEU A 13 -32.73 -7.76 14.82
N GLY A 14 -33.12 -6.94 15.81
CA GLY A 14 -33.58 -5.57 15.56
C GLY A 14 -32.53 -4.73 14.84
N ALA A 15 -32.92 -3.70 14.09
CA ALA A 15 -32.03 -2.90 13.29
C ALA A 15 -30.76 -2.39 14.04
N PRO A 16 -30.82 -1.91 15.30
CA PRO A 16 -29.66 -1.52 16.08
C PRO A 16 -28.75 -2.70 16.43
N GLU A 17 -29.31 -3.83 16.82
CA GLU A 17 -28.56 -5.06 17.18
C GLU A 17 -27.87 -5.67 15.96
N ALA A 18 -28.51 -5.61 14.80
CA ALA A 18 -27.91 -6.04 13.54
C ALA A 18 -26.69 -5.18 13.16
N VAL A 19 -26.78 -3.86 13.35
CA VAL A 19 -25.66 -2.92 13.10
C VAL A 19 -24.51 -3.19 14.05
N GLU A 20 -24.79 -3.38 15.34
CA GLU A 20 -23.75 -3.69 16.34
C GLU A 20 -23.05 -5.02 16.03
N HIS A 21 -23.83 -6.04 15.70
CA HIS A 21 -23.29 -7.36 15.32
C HIS A 21 -22.40 -7.29 14.06
N LEU A 22 -22.80 -6.52 13.05
CA LEU A 22 -21.98 -6.29 11.85
C LEU A 22 -20.70 -5.53 12.18
N ALA A 23 -20.76 -4.54 13.06
CA ALA A 23 -19.58 -3.79 13.51
C ALA A 23 -18.58 -4.68 14.26
N LEU A 24 -19.06 -5.56 15.14
CA LEU A 24 -18.22 -6.52 15.86
C LEU A 24 -17.57 -7.53 14.91
N ARG A 25 -18.32 -8.07 13.94
CA ARG A 25 -17.77 -8.97 12.92
C ARG A 25 -16.69 -8.29 12.08
N ARG A 26 -16.92 -7.04 11.69
CA ARG A 26 -15.91 -6.26 10.95
C ARG A 26 -14.63 -6.07 11.75
N ARG A 27 -14.73 -5.71 13.02
CA ARG A 27 -13.56 -5.57 13.92
C ARG A 27 -12.81 -6.89 14.08
N ALA A 28 -13.51 -8.01 14.24
CA ALA A 28 -12.89 -9.33 14.33
C ALA A 28 -12.17 -9.70 13.03
N ALA A 29 -12.75 -9.44 11.87
CA ALA A 29 -12.13 -9.67 10.57
C ALA A 29 -10.88 -8.80 10.36
N GLN A 30 -10.93 -7.53 10.75
CA GLN A 30 -9.78 -6.62 10.70
C GLN A 30 -8.64 -7.09 11.61
N ALA A 31 -8.95 -7.52 12.84
CA ALA A 31 -7.97 -8.05 13.77
C ALA A 31 -7.31 -9.33 13.24
N GLN A 32 -8.10 -10.22 12.64
CA GLN A 32 -7.58 -11.43 12.01
C GLN A 32 -6.67 -11.11 10.81
N LEU A 33 -7.12 -10.21 9.92
CA LEU A 33 -6.31 -9.76 8.78
C LEU A 33 -4.97 -9.20 9.23
N LEU A 34 -4.98 -8.35 10.27
CA LEU A 34 -3.78 -7.75 10.84
C LEU A 34 -2.83 -8.81 11.42
N SER A 35 -3.38 -9.74 12.22
CA SER A 35 -2.60 -10.82 12.84
C SER A 35 -1.96 -11.74 11.81
N ASP A 36 -2.73 -12.18 10.82
CA ASP A 36 -2.24 -13.05 9.74
C ASP A 36 -1.13 -12.37 8.93
N GLU A 37 -1.34 -11.09 8.60
CA GLU A 37 -0.36 -10.35 7.81
C GLU A 37 0.93 -10.07 8.59
N LEU A 38 0.82 -9.72 9.87
CA LEU A 38 2.00 -9.57 10.73
C LEU A 38 2.79 -10.87 10.83
N ALA A 39 2.14 -12.00 11.04
CA ALA A 39 2.80 -13.30 11.08
C ALA A 39 3.50 -13.62 9.75
N PHE A 40 2.85 -13.35 8.62
CA PHE A 40 3.44 -13.51 7.30
C PHE A 40 4.69 -12.63 7.12
N GLN A 41 4.60 -11.35 7.47
CA GLN A 41 5.72 -10.41 7.31
C GLN A 41 6.90 -10.74 8.25
N GLN A 42 6.63 -11.22 9.47
CA GLN A 42 7.67 -11.71 10.37
C GLN A 42 8.42 -12.91 9.80
N GLN A 43 7.69 -13.89 9.24
CA GLN A 43 8.30 -15.06 8.59
C GLN A 43 9.13 -14.64 7.35
N LEU A 44 8.60 -13.71 6.54
CA LEU A 44 9.32 -13.17 5.38
C LEU A 44 10.61 -12.49 5.82
N ALA A 45 10.56 -11.61 6.81
CA ALA A 45 11.71 -10.87 7.32
C ALA A 45 12.82 -11.79 7.85
N ALA A 46 12.46 -12.95 8.43
CA ALA A 46 13.40 -13.96 8.90
C ALA A 46 13.99 -14.82 7.76
N SER A 47 13.46 -14.75 6.54
CA SER A 47 13.90 -15.61 5.43
C SER A 47 15.22 -15.14 4.83
N ALA A 48 16.06 -16.07 4.38
CA ALA A 48 17.30 -15.77 3.67
C ALA A 48 17.04 -14.99 2.36
N ALA A 49 15.88 -15.21 1.73
CA ALA A 49 15.48 -14.50 0.52
C ALA A 49 15.30 -12.99 0.77
N TYR A 50 14.66 -12.61 1.88
CA TYR A 50 14.50 -11.21 2.26
C TYR A 50 15.82 -10.59 2.74
N GLN A 51 16.59 -11.33 3.54
CA GLN A 51 17.88 -10.86 4.06
C GLN A 51 18.91 -10.60 2.96
N GLY A 52 18.80 -11.29 1.84
CA GLY A 52 19.66 -11.10 0.66
C GLY A 52 19.20 -9.98 -0.28
N LEU A 53 18.13 -9.24 0.01
CA LEU A 53 17.70 -8.15 -0.85
C LEU A 53 18.66 -6.95 -0.79
N PRO A 54 18.87 -6.23 -1.90
CA PRO A 54 19.61 -4.98 -1.92
C PRO A 54 18.98 -3.94 -0.99
N ARG A 55 19.81 -3.30 -0.17
CA ARG A 55 19.42 -2.27 0.78
C ARG A 55 20.13 -0.95 0.48
N GLY A 56 19.47 0.14 0.80
CA GLY A 56 20.02 1.48 0.63
C GLY A 56 19.10 2.54 1.25
N ALA A 57 19.43 3.80 0.99
CA ALA A 57 18.56 4.90 1.38
C ALA A 57 17.24 4.82 0.62
N ILE A 58 16.14 4.90 1.33
CA ILE A 58 14.77 4.93 0.79
C ILE A 58 14.03 6.14 1.35
N HIS A 59 13.03 6.62 0.61
CA HIS A 59 12.12 7.66 1.07
C HIS A 59 11.08 7.10 2.03
N ALA A 60 10.57 5.92 1.74
CA ALA A 60 9.58 5.16 2.48
C ALA A 60 8.17 5.79 2.55
N ASP A 61 7.95 6.94 1.91
CA ASP A 61 6.66 7.66 1.86
C ASP A 61 6.48 8.44 0.55
N LEU A 62 7.00 7.89 -0.57
CA LEU A 62 6.98 8.58 -1.87
C LEU A 62 5.62 8.45 -2.57
N PHE A 63 4.60 9.05 -1.96
CA PHE A 63 3.27 9.21 -2.51
C PHE A 63 3.21 10.36 -3.50
N ARG A 64 2.12 10.41 -4.27
CA ARG A 64 1.91 11.46 -5.29
C ARG A 64 1.90 12.86 -4.72
N ASP A 65 1.43 13.04 -3.48
CA ASP A 65 1.37 14.32 -2.77
C ASP A 65 2.72 14.76 -2.19
N ASN A 66 3.73 13.89 -2.18
CA ASN A 66 5.11 14.19 -1.81
C ASN A 66 6.03 14.47 -3.01
N VAL A 67 5.44 14.65 -4.21
CA VAL A 67 6.17 14.85 -5.46
C VAL A 67 5.70 16.10 -6.18
N MET A 68 6.64 16.89 -6.71
CA MET A 68 6.37 18.10 -7.47
C MET A 68 6.68 17.90 -8.95
N PHE A 69 5.79 18.42 -9.79
CA PHE A 69 5.97 18.48 -11.23
C PHE A 69 5.92 19.92 -11.73
N GLU A 70 6.77 20.23 -12.69
CA GLU A 70 6.65 21.42 -13.49
C GLU A 70 5.79 21.10 -14.72
N PRO A 71 4.73 21.91 -14.98
CA PRO A 71 3.89 21.72 -16.16
C PRO A 71 4.69 21.78 -17.48
N ALA A 72 4.25 21.03 -18.46
CA ALA A 72 4.86 20.99 -19.79
C ALA A 72 4.88 22.35 -20.52
N ASP A 73 3.98 23.27 -20.12
CA ASP A 73 3.86 24.63 -20.65
C ASP A 73 4.60 25.69 -19.82
N ALA A 74 5.36 25.28 -18.80
CA ALA A 74 6.17 26.21 -18.01
C ALA A 74 7.22 26.92 -18.88
N ALA A 75 7.56 28.15 -18.50
CA ALA A 75 8.52 28.98 -19.26
C ALA A 75 9.86 28.27 -19.43
N GLY A 76 10.24 27.96 -20.66
CA GLY A 76 11.47 27.25 -21.01
C GLY A 76 11.30 25.76 -21.30
N SER A 77 10.08 25.24 -21.26
CA SER A 77 9.76 23.87 -21.67
C SER A 77 9.58 23.76 -23.18
N GLU A 78 9.88 22.57 -23.75
CA GLU A 78 9.59 22.32 -25.17
C GLU A 78 8.06 22.23 -25.38
N PRO A 79 7.53 22.86 -26.44
CA PRO A 79 6.09 22.84 -26.74
C PRO A 79 5.58 21.42 -26.92
N GLY A 80 4.53 21.05 -26.18
CA GLY A 80 3.93 19.72 -26.24
C GLY A 80 4.69 18.61 -25.47
N GLY A 81 5.65 18.99 -24.63
CA GLY A 81 6.35 18.09 -23.73
C GLY A 81 5.43 17.49 -22.66
N ALA A 82 5.93 16.52 -21.90
CA ALA A 82 5.29 16.00 -20.71
C ALA A 82 5.70 16.82 -19.48
N ASP A 83 4.85 16.81 -18.44
CA ASP A 83 5.20 17.37 -17.15
C ASP A 83 6.53 16.78 -16.65
N ARG A 84 7.39 17.64 -16.10
CA ARG A 84 8.72 17.27 -15.67
C ARG A 84 8.77 17.16 -14.14
N LEU A 85 9.26 16.03 -13.63
CA LEU A 85 9.55 15.89 -12.20
C LEU A 85 10.55 16.99 -11.79
N SER A 86 10.16 17.86 -10.85
CA SER A 86 10.97 18.98 -10.36
C SER A 86 11.50 18.76 -8.94
N GLY A 87 10.88 17.87 -8.18
CA GLY A 87 11.36 17.55 -6.83
C GLY A 87 10.47 16.60 -6.08
N PHE A 88 10.96 16.20 -4.93
CA PHE A 88 10.21 15.42 -3.94
C PHE A 88 10.63 15.89 -2.54
N PHE A 89 9.75 15.73 -1.55
CA PHE A 89 9.91 16.26 -0.20
C PHE A 89 9.27 15.32 0.83
N ASP A 90 9.25 15.73 2.10
CA ASP A 90 8.75 14.96 3.24
C ASP A 90 9.56 13.68 3.54
N PHE A 91 10.84 13.87 3.83
CA PHE A 91 11.78 12.79 4.21
C PHE A 91 11.63 12.31 5.65
N TYR A 92 10.52 12.59 6.32
CA TYR A 92 10.34 12.23 7.73
C TYR A 92 10.51 10.74 8.01
N PHE A 93 10.09 9.90 7.07
CA PHE A 93 10.22 8.45 7.15
C PHE A 93 11.45 7.87 6.43
N ALA A 94 12.27 8.73 5.84
CA ALA A 94 13.45 8.26 5.10
C ALA A 94 14.41 7.48 6.00
N GLY A 95 14.99 6.43 5.46
CA GLY A 95 15.88 5.55 6.23
C GLY A 95 16.64 4.58 5.34
N VAL A 96 17.18 3.52 5.94
CA VAL A 96 17.86 2.44 5.22
C VAL A 96 17.03 1.18 5.29
N ASP A 97 16.50 0.75 4.17
CA ASP A 97 15.76 -0.51 4.03
C ASP A 97 15.96 -1.13 2.65
N THR A 98 15.19 -2.19 2.32
CA THR A 98 15.23 -2.81 1.00
C THR A 98 14.72 -1.83 -0.05
N LEU A 99 15.50 -1.65 -1.13
CA LEU A 99 15.14 -0.69 -2.20
C LEU A 99 13.79 -1.02 -2.85
N ALA A 100 13.47 -2.31 -2.98
CA ALA A 100 12.19 -2.75 -3.53
C ALA A 100 10.98 -2.49 -2.61
N PHE A 101 11.20 -2.20 -1.31
CA PHE A 101 10.11 -1.75 -0.42
C PHE A 101 9.60 -0.37 -0.84
N ASP A 102 10.51 0.56 -1.17
CA ASP A 102 10.15 1.90 -1.65
C ASP A 102 9.36 1.85 -2.95
N LEU A 103 9.76 0.95 -3.86
CA LEU A 103 8.99 0.65 -5.06
C LEU A 103 7.57 0.14 -4.72
N GLY A 104 7.44 -0.74 -3.72
CA GLY A 104 6.15 -1.23 -3.24
C GLY A 104 5.25 -0.12 -2.66
N VAL A 105 5.84 0.86 -1.97
CA VAL A 105 5.13 2.07 -1.50
C VAL A 105 4.58 2.86 -2.67
N CYS A 106 5.41 3.16 -3.66
CA CYS A 106 4.99 3.88 -4.87
C CYS A 106 3.86 3.16 -5.61
N LEU A 107 3.98 1.85 -5.85
CA LEU A 107 2.98 1.08 -6.56
C LEU A 107 1.61 1.09 -5.88
N ASN A 108 1.59 1.12 -4.54
CA ASN A 108 0.36 1.16 -3.76
C ASN A 108 -0.33 2.53 -3.70
N ASP A 109 0.30 3.57 -4.21
CA ASP A 109 -0.32 4.89 -4.34
C ASP A 109 -0.49 5.31 -5.81
N TRP A 110 0.58 5.25 -6.60
CA TRP A 110 0.60 5.72 -7.99
C TRP A 110 -0.16 4.83 -8.97
N CYS A 111 -0.23 3.52 -8.69
CA CYS A 111 -0.68 2.52 -9.64
C CYS A 111 -1.93 1.78 -9.17
N ILE A 112 -2.88 2.48 -8.55
CA ILE A 112 -4.11 1.87 -8.05
C ILE A 112 -5.36 2.61 -8.53
N ASP A 113 -6.49 1.89 -8.53
CA ASP A 113 -7.81 2.48 -8.48
C ASP A 113 -8.13 2.86 -7.02
N LEU A 114 -8.34 4.14 -6.76
CA LEU A 114 -8.52 4.67 -5.40
C LEU A 114 -9.78 4.15 -4.71
N ALA A 115 -10.83 3.86 -5.47
CA ALA A 115 -12.10 3.41 -4.91
C ALA A 115 -12.02 1.97 -4.40
N SER A 116 -11.39 1.08 -5.17
CA SER A 116 -11.30 -0.35 -4.86
C SER A 116 -9.99 -0.77 -4.18
N GLY A 117 -8.91 0.03 -4.30
CA GLY A 117 -7.57 -0.34 -3.87
C GLY A 117 -6.87 -1.35 -4.80
N ARG A 118 -7.52 -1.75 -5.91
CA ARG A 118 -6.95 -2.71 -6.86
C ARG A 118 -5.81 -2.09 -7.66
N LEU A 119 -4.83 -2.92 -8.01
CA LEU A 119 -3.71 -2.50 -8.86
C LEU A 119 -4.19 -2.24 -10.29
N ASP A 120 -3.76 -1.13 -10.86
CA ASP A 120 -3.74 -0.92 -12.30
C ASP A 120 -2.45 -1.57 -12.83
N GLU A 121 -2.58 -2.77 -13.35
CA GLU A 121 -1.43 -3.60 -13.74
C GLU A 121 -0.66 -2.97 -14.90
N GLN A 122 -1.33 -2.27 -15.82
CA GLN A 122 -0.68 -1.60 -16.93
C GLN A 122 0.20 -0.45 -16.44
N ARG A 123 -0.33 0.38 -15.54
CA ARG A 123 0.41 1.48 -14.93
C ARG A 123 1.55 0.97 -14.05
N ALA A 124 1.31 -0.10 -13.27
CA ALA A 124 2.33 -0.75 -12.46
C ALA A 124 3.46 -1.33 -13.32
N ALA A 125 3.15 -1.98 -14.42
CA ALA A 125 4.15 -2.52 -15.34
C ALA A 125 5.03 -1.40 -15.94
N ALA A 126 4.42 -0.30 -16.39
CA ALA A 126 5.15 0.85 -16.91
C ALA A 126 6.05 1.50 -15.86
N PHE A 127 5.54 1.64 -14.62
CA PHE A 127 6.31 2.19 -13.50
C PHE A 127 7.52 1.33 -13.16
N VAL A 128 7.33 0.02 -13.04
CA VAL A 128 8.42 -0.91 -12.73
C VAL A 128 9.42 -1.00 -13.88
N ALA A 129 8.96 -0.97 -15.15
CA ALA A 129 9.83 -0.97 -16.31
C ALA A 129 10.75 0.27 -16.33
N ALA A 130 10.20 1.45 -16.03
CA ALA A 130 10.97 2.69 -15.93
C ALA A 130 12.01 2.64 -14.80
N TYR A 131 11.64 2.11 -13.65
CA TYR A 131 12.56 1.88 -12.53
C TYR A 131 13.66 0.89 -12.90
N ASP A 132 13.30 -0.26 -13.48
CA ASP A 132 14.21 -1.34 -13.87
C ASP A 132 15.22 -0.89 -14.95
N ALA A 133 14.84 0.05 -15.81
CA ALA A 133 15.72 0.64 -16.80
C ALA A 133 16.84 1.51 -16.18
N VAL A 134 16.58 2.15 -15.04
CA VAL A 134 17.56 2.99 -14.32
C VAL A 134 18.38 2.14 -13.35
N ARG A 135 17.73 1.27 -12.63
CA ARG A 135 18.32 0.35 -11.66
C ARG A 135 17.75 -1.05 -11.87
N PRO A 136 18.48 -1.94 -12.52
CA PRO A 136 18.01 -3.29 -12.77
C PRO A 136 17.63 -4.02 -11.47
N LEU A 137 16.39 -4.51 -11.42
CA LEU A 137 15.90 -5.30 -10.30
C LEU A 137 16.51 -6.70 -10.33
N THR A 138 16.94 -7.18 -9.18
CA THR A 138 17.40 -8.56 -9.03
C THR A 138 16.21 -9.53 -9.11
N SER A 139 16.50 -10.80 -9.42
CA SER A 139 15.48 -11.87 -9.38
C SER A 139 14.83 -12.04 -8.00
N GLY A 140 15.58 -11.73 -6.93
CA GLY A 140 15.09 -11.72 -5.56
C GLY A 140 14.06 -10.63 -5.34
N GLU A 141 14.32 -9.40 -5.80
CA GLU A 141 13.41 -8.27 -5.70
C GLU A 141 12.13 -8.53 -6.51
N LEU A 142 12.25 -8.98 -7.75
CA LEU A 142 11.09 -9.31 -8.58
C LEU A 142 10.19 -10.37 -7.92
N ARG A 143 10.80 -11.41 -7.36
CA ARG A 143 10.06 -12.49 -6.67
C ARG A 143 9.36 -12.00 -5.41
N LEU A 144 9.98 -11.11 -4.63
CA LEU A 144 9.45 -10.64 -3.36
C LEU A 144 8.61 -9.35 -3.46
N LEU A 145 8.60 -8.69 -4.61
CA LEU A 145 7.85 -7.45 -4.82
C LEU A 145 6.37 -7.55 -4.39
N PRO A 146 5.61 -8.62 -4.71
CA PRO A 146 4.23 -8.74 -4.22
C PRO A 146 4.12 -8.75 -2.69
N ALA A 147 5.05 -9.40 -2.00
CA ALA A 147 5.10 -9.44 -0.55
C ALA A 147 5.52 -8.08 0.06
N LEU A 148 6.41 -7.35 -0.60
CA LEU A 148 6.81 -6.00 -0.20
C LEU A 148 5.70 -4.97 -0.41
N MET A 149 4.89 -5.11 -1.46
CA MET A 149 3.67 -4.31 -1.64
C MET A 149 2.67 -4.55 -0.51
N ARG A 150 2.52 -5.79 -0.03
CA ARG A 150 1.71 -6.10 1.15
C ARG A 150 2.29 -5.46 2.41
N ALA A 151 3.61 -5.54 2.61
CA ALA A 151 4.30 -4.91 3.75
C ALA A 151 4.08 -3.39 3.77
N ALA A 152 4.19 -2.73 2.61
CA ALA A 152 3.94 -1.31 2.46
C ALA A 152 2.49 -0.95 2.81
N ALA A 153 1.50 -1.70 2.27
CA ALA A 153 0.09 -1.49 2.60
C ALA A 153 -0.20 -1.68 4.09
N LEU A 154 0.37 -2.73 4.70
CA LEU A 154 0.24 -3.01 6.14
C LEU A 154 0.78 -1.86 6.98
N ARG A 155 1.99 -1.35 6.67
CA ARG A 155 2.60 -0.24 7.39
C ARG A 155 1.69 0.98 7.43
N PHE A 156 1.14 1.39 6.28
CA PHE A 156 0.27 2.56 6.20
C PHE A 156 -1.10 2.30 6.85
N TRP A 157 -1.62 1.08 6.78
CA TRP A 157 -2.83 0.72 7.50
C TRP A 157 -2.65 0.84 9.00
N ILE A 158 -1.57 0.27 9.56
CA ILE A 158 -1.23 0.39 10.99
C ILE A 158 -1.06 1.86 11.40
N SER A 159 -0.33 2.66 10.61
CA SER A 159 -0.12 4.08 10.90
C SER A 159 -1.46 4.82 11.03
N ARG A 160 -2.38 4.59 10.09
CA ARG A 160 -3.71 5.24 10.11
C ARG A 160 -4.63 4.73 11.21
N LEU A 161 -4.54 3.44 11.57
CA LEU A 161 -5.23 2.91 12.75
C LEU A 161 -4.68 3.55 14.04
N TRP A 162 -3.36 3.75 14.11
CA TRP A 162 -2.73 4.42 15.24
C TRP A 162 -3.25 5.85 15.39
N ASP A 163 -3.25 6.64 14.34
CA ASP A 163 -3.72 8.02 14.36
C ASP A 163 -5.22 8.12 14.69
N LEU A 164 -6.02 7.14 14.28
CA LEU A 164 -7.46 7.08 14.58
C LEU A 164 -7.75 6.75 16.05
N HIS A 165 -7.02 5.78 16.63
CA HIS A 165 -7.32 5.25 17.96
C HIS A 165 -6.47 5.86 19.08
N LEU A 166 -5.31 6.44 18.74
CA LEU A 166 -4.41 7.12 19.64
C LEU A 166 -4.09 8.53 19.11
N PRO A 167 -5.11 9.40 19.03
CA PRO A 167 -4.94 10.72 18.44
C PRO A 167 -3.88 11.52 19.21
N ARG A 168 -2.99 12.16 18.46
CA ARG A 168 -2.03 13.12 19.02
C ARG A 168 -2.79 14.41 19.33
N ASP A 169 -2.28 15.19 20.31
CA ASP A 169 -2.85 16.51 20.69
C ASP A 169 -2.67 17.59 19.58
N ALA A 170 -2.93 17.23 18.34
CA ALA A 170 -2.85 18.11 17.19
C ALA A 170 -4.27 18.48 16.74
N THR A 171 -4.77 19.63 17.17
CA THR A 171 -6.13 20.14 16.96
C THR A 171 -6.50 20.40 15.49
N LEU A 172 -5.57 20.29 14.54
CA LEU A 172 -5.75 20.66 13.12
C LEU A 172 -5.70 19.47 12.14
N LEU A 173 -5.29 18.29 12.56
CA LEU A 173 -5.16 17.14 11.66
C LEU A 173 -6.35 16.19 11.81
N LYS A 174 -7.15 16.06 10.76
CA LYS A 174 -8.13 14.95 10.68
C LYS A 174 -7.38 13.66 10.37
N PRO A 175 -7.58 12.59 11.15
CA PRO A 175 -7.01 11.29 10.83
C PRO A 175 -7.44 10.83 9.42
N HIS A 176 -6.51 10.29 8.67
CA HIS A 176 -6.83 9.66 7.38
C HIS A 176 -7.67 8.40 7.59
N ASP A 177 -8.57 8.12 6.64
CA ASP A 177 -9.39 6.92 6.65
C ASP A 177 -8.51 5.64 6.57
N PRO A 178 -8.48 4.80 7.62
CA PRO A 178 -7.70 3.58 7.62
C PRO A 178 -8.23 2.54 6.62
N THR A 179 -9.51 2.62 6.22
CA THR A 179 -10.12 1.63 5.32
C THR A 179 -9.52 1.63 3.93
N HIS A 180 -8.85 2.71 3.53
CA HIS A 180 -8.15 2.77 2.25
C HIS A 180 -7.04 1.70 2.16
N PHE A 181 -6.10 1.70 3.11
CA PHE A 181 -5.01 0.73 3.09
C PHE A 181 -5.43 -0.68 3.54
N GLU A 182 -6.51 -0.83 4.28
CA GLU A 182 -7.17 -2.12 4.49
C GLU A 182 -7.60 -2.74 3.15
N ARG A 183 -8.25 -1.95 2.28
CA ARG A 183 -8.64 -2.40 0.93
C ARG A 183 -7.44 -2.72 0.05
N VAL A 184 -6.41 -1.85 0.07
CA VAL A 184 -5.18 -2.08 -0.70
C VAL A 184 -4.52 -3.38 -0.26
N LEU A 185 -4.34 -3.62 1.04
CA LEU A 185 -3.76 -4.85 1.56
C LEU A 185 -4.58 -6.08 1.16
N SER A 186 -5.90 -6.03 1.33
CA SER A 186 -6.80 -7.11 0.93
C SER A 186 -6.65 -7.44 -0.55
N ALA A 187 -6.66 -6.42 -1.41
CA ALA A 187 -6.47 -6.61 -2.84
C ALA A 187 -5.11 -7.24 -3.20
N ARG A 188 -4.02 -6.87 -2.50
CA ARG A 188 -2.69 -7.48 -2.70
C ARG A 188 -2.62 -8.92 -2.22
N ARG A 189 -3.38 -9.29 -1.19
CA ARG A 189 -3.48 -10.68 -0.72
C ARG A 189 -4.30 -11.55 -1.66
N GLU A 190 -5.42 -11.03 -2.17
CA GLU A 190 -6.32 -11.74 -3.07
C GLU A 190 -5.73 -11.95 -4.47
N SER A 191 -5.02 -10.95 -4.98
CA SER A 191 -4.44 -10.94 -6.32
C SER A 191 -2.98 -10.47 -6.28
N PRO A 192 -2.02 -11.33 -5.91
CA PRO A 192 -0.61 -11.00 -5.98
C PRO A 192 -0.19 -10.73 -7.43
N TRP A 193 0.40 -9.56 -7.67
CA TRP A 193 0.86 -9.19 -9.00
C TRP A 193 2.36 -9.41 -9.14
N HIS A 194 2.78 -9.99 -10.26
CA HIS A 194 4.16 -10.27 -10.60
C HIS A 194 4.56 -9.53 -11.87
N TYR A 195 5.57 -8.68 -11.77
CA TYR A 195 6.16 -8.03 -12.93
C TYR A 195 6.96 -9.03 -13.76
N THR A 196 6.72 -9.03 -15.07
CA THR A 196 7.48 -9.78 -16.06
C THR A 196 8.16 -8.79 -17.00
N ARG A 197 9.49 -8.92 -17.15
CA ARG A 197 10.24 -8.14 -18.16
C ARG A 197 9.76 -8.53 -19.55
N THR A 198 9.37 -7.56 -20.32
CA THR A 198 9.01 -7.71 -21.75
C THR A 198 10.21 -7.46 -22.63
#